data_c177e436f84f634ff9a2a5c587ae39cf
#
_entry.id   c177e436f84f634ff9a2a5c587ae39cf
#
_cell.length_a   1.000
_cell.length_b   1.000
_cell.length_c   1.000
_cell.angle_alpha   90.00
_cell.angle_beta   90.00
_cell.angle_gamma   90.00
#
_symmetry.space_group_name_H-M   'P 1'
#
loop_
_entity.id
_entity.type
_entity.pdbx_description
1 polymer ?
#
loop_
_entity_poly.entity_id
_entity_poly.type
_entity_poly.pdbx_seq_one_letter_code
_entity_poly.pdbx_strand_id
1 'polypeptide(L)'
;MKIERMYARGAEYQRFETLKRNREKRTRQKLAFMEGVQMVEQAIRHNWEFAAMAVADGRRLSGWAEDMIAKAKPEILYQMEEGMHADLSDREESCEIVALVRERTDGLERIEEKASESSMPPLYAVFDRPASPGNLGTFLRSADAFGGTGVIVTGHAADFYDPQCIRASVGTVFAIPFTEMPSAEGALEWLHARPEKPLIVGTSAHGTKNLDEIDLTGPVALAIGNETFGLSRAWKDGCDVLAKIPIFGAASSLNAGSAATVCFYEISRQRLAKGLK
;
A
#
# COMPACT_ATOMS: atom_id res chain seq x y z
N MET A 1 14.17 -2.76 -24.56
CA MET A 1 12.88 -2.04 -24.74
C MET A 1 12.46 -2.11 -26.20
N LYS A 2 11.27 -2.65 -26.47
CA LYS A 2 10.62 -2.68 -27.79
C LYS A 2 9.68 -1.48 -27.89
N ILE A 3 9.61 -0.80 -29.05
CA ILE A 3 8.67 0.30 -29.27
C ILE A 3 7.58 -0.20 -30.25
N GLU A 4 6.32 -0.04 -29.87
CA GLU A 4 5.18 -0.41 -30.69
C GLU A 4 4.18 0.73 -30.80
N ARG A 5 3.56 0.89 -31.96
CA ARG A 5 2.51 1.88 -32.22
C ARG A 5 1.13 1.25 -32.11
N MET A 6 0.21 1.96 -31.49
CA MET A 6 -1.14 1.49 -31.23
C MET A 6 -2.17 2.53 -31.68
N TYR A 7 -2.87 2.22 -32.78
CA TYR A 7 -3.88 3.10 -33.38
C TYR A 7 -5.29 2.50 -33.36
N ALA A 8 -5.47 1.35 -32.73
CA ALA A 8 -6.78 0.71 -32.57
C ALA A 8 -6.91 0.09 -31.17
N ARG A 9 -8.13 0.02 -30.66
CA ARG A 9 -8.46 -0.59 -29.36
C ARG A 9 -8.44 -2.13 -29.45
N GLY A 10 -7.30 -2.68 -29.89
CA GLY A 10 -7.05 -4.11 -29.97
C GLY A 10 -6.76 -4.77 -28.63
N ALA A 11 -6.23 -5.99 -28.66
CA ALA A 11 -6.00 -6.82 -27.46
C ALA A 11 -5.10 -6.14 -26.42
N GLU A 12 -4.04 -5.44 -26.86
CA GLU A 12 -3.12 -4.78 -25.93
C GLU A 12 -3.74 -3.56 -25.26
N TYR A 13 -4.55 -2.75 -25.98
CA TYR A 13 -5.32 -1.67 -25.37
C TYR A 13 -6.31 -2.20 -24.33
N GLN A 14 -7.07 -3.23 -24.69
CA GLN A 14 -8.01 -3.90 -23.79
C GLN A 14 -7.32 -4.49 -22.57
N ARG A 15 -6.05 -4.89 -22.69
CA ARG A 15 -5.24 -5.34 -21.55
C ARG A 15 -5.05 -4.23 -20.52
N PHE A 16 -4.68 -3.00 -20.94
CA PHE A 16 -4.58 -1.85 -20.03
C PHE A 16 -5.92 -1.56 -19.35
N GLU A 17 -7.02 -1.45 -20.13
CA GLU A 17 -8.35 -1.20 -19.59
C GLU A 17 -8.78 -2.29 -18.59
N THR A 18 -8.55 -3.55 -18.93
CA THR A 18 -8.95 -4.69 -18.10
C THR A 18 -8.16 -4.72 -16.80
N LEU A 19 -6.85 -4.52 -16.84
CA LEU A 19 -6.01 -4.49 -15.64
C LEU A 19 -6.34 -3.29 -14.74
N LYS A 20 -6.75 -2.17 -15.32
CA LYS A 20 -7.25 -1.01 -14.58
C LYS A 20 -8.51 -1.35 -13.76
N ARG A 21 -9.44 -2.15 -14.30
CA ARG A 21 -10.79 -2.34 -13.73
C ARG A 21 -11.03 -3.69 -13.05
N ASN A 22 -10.23 -4.71 -13.33
CA ASN A 22 -10.55 -6.08 -12.97
C ASN A 22 -9.46 -6.75 -12.13
N ARG A 23 -9.77 -6.97 -10.82
CA ARG A 23 -8.88 -7.62 -9.85
C ARG A 23 -8.45 -9.03 -10.30
N GLU A 24 -9.39 -9.88 -10.76
CA GLU A 24 -9.06 -11.25 -11.15
C GLU A 24 -8.06 -11.28 -12.30
N LYS A 25 -8.17 -10.32 -13.23
CA LYS A 25 -7.24 -10.21 -14.35
C LYS A 25 -5.86 -9.73 -13.89
N ARG A 26 -5.78 -8.78 -12.94
CA ARG A 26 -4.51 -8.38 -12.29
C ARG A 26 -3.85 -9.58 -11.65
N THR A 27 -4.56 -10.26 -10.75
CA THR A 27 -4.05 -11.45 -10.05
C THR A 27 -3.59 -12.56 -11.00
N ARG A 28 -4.36 -12.84 -12.08
CA ARG A 28 -4.01 -13.87 -13.06
C ARG A 28 -2.79 -13.50 -13.91
N GLN A 29 -2.68 -12.24 -14.32
CA GLN A 29 -1.56 -11.77 -15.14
C GLN A 29 -0.34 -11.35 -14.31
N LYS A 30 -0.49 -11.21 -12.99
CA LYS A 30 0.53 -10.68 -12.09
C LYS A 30 1.02 -9.29 -12.53
N LEU A 31 0.06 -8.44 -12.91
CA LEU A 31 0.31 -7.09 -13.39
C LEU A 31 -0.65 -6.09 -12.74
N ALA A 32 -0.13 -4.94 -12.36
CA ALA A 32 -0.88 -3.79 -11.89
C ALA A 32 -0.85 -2.65 -12.91
N PHE A 33 -1.99 -1.96 -13.05
CA PHE A 33 -2.08 -0.71 -13.81
C PHE A 33 -1.78 0.46 -12.89
N MET A 34 -0.97 1.40 -13.36
CA MET A 34 -0.68 2.63 -12.65
C MET A 34 -0.56 3.83 -13.58
N GLU A 35 -0.91 5.01 -13.03
CA GLU A 35 -0.72 6.31 -13.66
C GLU A 35 -0.27 7.36 -12.66
N GLY A 36 0.47 8.34 -13.10
CA GLY A 36 0.85 9.51 -12.31
C GLY A 36 2.33 9.56 -11.95
N VAL A 37 2.81 10.80 -11.80
CA VAL A 37 4.24 11.11 -11.61
C VAL A 37 4.82 10.37 -10.42
N GLN A 38 4.25 10.57 -9.24
CA GLN A 38 4.79 10.00 -8.00
C GLN A 38 4.77 8.47 -7.99
N MET A 39 3.73 7.85 -8.58
CA MET A 39 3.63 6.40 -8.65
C MET A 39 4.75 5.81 -9.52
N VAL A 40 5.00 6.40 -10.68
CA VAL A 40 6.08 5.97 -11.58
C VAL A 40 7.45 6.16 -10.91
N GLU A 41 7.68 7.31 -10.28
CA GLU A 41 8.94 7.58 -9.56
C GLU A 41 9.20 6.62 -8.42
N GLN A 42 8.18 6.32 -7.59
CA GLN A 42 8.32 5.37 -6.49
C GLN A 42 8.58 3.95 -6.99
N ALA A 43 7.87 3.50 -8.01
CA ALA A 43 8.10 2.18 -8.58
C ALA A 43 9.53 2.05 -9.15
N ILE A 44 10.04 3.06 -9.84
CA ILE A 44 11.42 3.07 -10.36
C ILE A 44 12.43 3.10 -9.20
N ARG A 45 12.24 3.98 -8.21
CA ARG A 45 13.12 4.12 -7.04
C ARG A 45 13.29 2.81 -6.28
N HIS A 46 12.23 2.01 -6.21
CA HIS A 46 12.20 0.74 -5.51
C HIS A 46 12.36 -0.49 -6.43
N ASN A 47 12.92 -0.28 -7.64
CA ASN A 47 13.31 -1.32 -8.58
C ASN A 47 12.16 -2.26 -8.98
N TRP A 48 10.97 -1.72 -9.24
CA TRP A 48 9.88 -2.51 -9.79
C TRP A 48 10.06 -2.71 -11.30
N GLU A 49 9.64 -3.88 -11.78
CA GLU A 49 9.74 -4.24 -13.20
C GLU A 49 8.53 -3.72 -13.97
N PHE A 50 8.79 -3.03 -15.08
CA PHE A 50 7.78 -2.49 -15.96
C PHE A 50 7.58 -3.42 -17.17
N ALA A 51 6.43 -4.11 -17.21
CA ALA A 51 6.05 -4.93 -18.36
C ALA A 51 5.73 -4.06 -19.56
N ALA A 52 5.09 -2.90 -19.35
CA ALA A 52 4.80 -1.96 -20.39
C ALA A 52 4.69 -0.53 -19.86
N MET A 53 4.99 0.43 -20.71
CA MET A 53 4.60 1.84 -20.57
C MET A 53 3.88 2.29 -21.83
N ALA A 54 2.99 3.26 -21.69
CA ALA A 54 2.33 3.88 -22.83
C ALA A 54 2.34 5.39 -22.73
N VAL A 55 2.54 6.04 -23.86
CA VAL A 55 2.58 7.50 -24.06
C VAL A 55 1.74 7.88 -25.27
N ALA A 56 1.28 9.13 -25.34
CA ALA A 56 0.56 9.62 -26.51
C ALA A 56 1.50 9.77 -27.72
N ASP A 57 1.11 9.19 -28.87
CA ASP A 57 1.85 9.34 -30.13
C ASP A 57 1.72 10.78 -30.67
N GLY A 58 2.80 11.29 -31.27
CA GLY A 58 2.85 12.64 -31.82
C GLY A 58 2.96 13.77 -30.78
N ARG A 59 2.79 13.51 -29.50
CA ARG A 59 3.01 14.49 -28.42
C ARG A 59 4.48 14.52 -28.00
N ARG A 60 5.06 15.70 -27.92
CA ARG A 60 6.40 15.85 -27.36
C ARG A 60 6.38 15.53 -25.86
N LEU A 61 7.15 14.54 -25.45
CA LEU A 61 7.32 14.19 -24.04
C LEU A 61 8.09 15.28 -23.29
N SER A 62 7.76 15.45 -22.02
CA SER A 62 8.57 16.26 -21.12
C SER A 62 9.91 15.57 -20.83
N GLY A 63 10.91 16.33 -20.41
CA GLY A 63 12.18 15.76 -19.97
C GLY A 63 12.02 14.78 -18.80
N TRP A 64 10.99 14.96 -17.95
CA TRP A 64 10.64 14.01 -16.92
C TRP A 64 10.20 12.66 -17.51
N ALA A 65 9.28 12.67 -18.46
CA ALA A 65 8.76 11.43 -19.05
C ALA A 65 9.87 10.65 -19.78
N GLU A 66 10.75 11.36 -20.52
CA GLU A 66 11.89 10.76 -21.19
C GLU A 66 12.86 10.10 -20.18
N ASP A 67 13.16 10.78 -19.07
CA ASP A 67 14.02 10.27 -18.00
C ASP A 67 13.40 9.04 -17.30
N MET A 68 12.09 9.08 -17.02
CA MET A 68 11.38 7.95 -16.39
C MET A 68 11.38 6.71 -17.31
N ILE A 69 11.12 6.86 -18.59
CA ILE A 69 11.16 5.76 -19.56
C ILE A 69 12.58 5.17 -19.64
N ALA A 70 13.59 6.03 -19.67
CA ALA A 70 14.99 5.60 -19.73
C ALA A 70 15.42 4.82 -18.47
N LYS A 71 14.97 5.24 -17.29
CA LYS A 71 15.25 4.57 -16.01
C LYS A 71 14.45 3.29 -15.83
N ALA A 72 13.14 3.30 -16.13
CA ALA A 72 12.25 2.16 -15.99
C ALA A 72 12.61 1.00 -16.92
N LYS A 73 13.10 1.29 -18.12
CA LYS A 73 13.45 0.31 -19.16
C LYS A 73 12.33 -0.71 -19.37
N PRO A 74 11.08 -0.28 -19.67
CA PRO A 74 9.97 -1.21 -19.84
C PRO A 74 10.27 -2.25 -20.93
N GLU A 75 9.67 -3.43 -20.84
CA GLU A 75 9.81 -4.44 -21.88
C GLU A 75 9.29 -3.89 -23.21
N ILE A 76 8.13 -3.20 -23.17
CA ILE A 76 7.50 -2.57 -24.33
C ILE A 76 7.10 -1.12 -23.98
N LEU A 77 7.41 -0.20 -24.89
CA LEU A 77 6.89 1.16 -24.89
C LEU A 77 5.86 1.29 -26.02
N TYR A 78 4.59 1.52 -25.66
CA TYR A 78 3.53 1.80 -26.60
C TYR A 78 3.41 3.29 -26.89
N GLN A 79 3.39 3.65 -28.17
CA GLN A 79 2.98 4.95 -28.64
C GLN A 79 1.52 4.83 -29.08
N MET A 80 0.60 5.36 -28.27
CA MET A 80 -0.84 5.27 -28.49
C MET A 80 -1.39 6.53 -29.15
N GLU A 81 -2.42 6.39 -29.95
CA GLU A 81 -3.23 7.54 -30.40
C GLU A 81 -3.68 8.34 -29.15
N GLU A 82 -3.64 9.69 -29.24
CA GLU A 82 -3.79 10.59 -28.08
C GLU A 82 -5.13 10.38 -27.34
N GLY A 83 -6.24 10.22 -28.06
CA GLY A 83 -7.55 9.95 -27.45
C GLY A 83 -7.61 8.63 -26.73
N MET A 84 -6.98 7.59 -27.28
CA MET A 84 -6.89 6.29 -26.63
C MET A 84 -6.06 6.35 -25.36
N HIS A 85 -4.94 7.09 -25.38
CA HIS A 85 -4.12 7.30 -24.19
C HIS A 85 -4.88 8.05 -23.10
N ALA A 86 -5.60 9.12 -23.46
CA ALA A 86 -6.40 9.92 -22.54
C ALA A 86 -7.52 9.09 -21.88
N ASP A 87 -8.19 8.19 -22.61
CA ASP A 87 -9.26 7.33 -22.10
C ASP A 87 -8.78 6.31 -21.05
N LEU A 88 -7.48 6.00 -21.03
CA LEU A 88 -6.91 5.16 -19.98
C LEU A 88 -6.76 5.90 -18.64
N SER A 89 -6.76 7.22 -18.62
CA SER A 89 -6.69 8.02 -17.39
C SER A 89 -8.07 8.19 -16.74
N ASP A 90 -8.09 8.23 -15.39
CA ASP A 90 -9.27 8.65 -14.62
C ASP A 90 -9.18 10.14 -14.21
N ARG A 91 -8.19 10.87 -14.72
CA ARG A 91 -7.97 12.29 -14.41
C ARG A 91 -8.49 13.17 -15.53
N GLU A 92 -8.93 14.37 -15.18
CA GLU A 92 -9.30 15.41 -16.17
C GLU A 92 -8.11 15.72 -17.10
N GLU A 93 -6.90 15.82 -16.54
CA GLU A 93 -5.66 15.87 -17.29
C GLU A 93 -4.94 14.53 -17.20
N SER A 94 -4.83 13.83 -18.32
CA SER A 94 -4.11 12.56 -18.40
C SER A 94 -2.62 12.74 -18.09
N CYS A 95 -2.04 11.80 -17.34
CA CYS A 95 -0.59 11.75 -17.17
C CYS A 95 0.10 11.41 -18.48
N GLU A 96 1.33 11.89 -18.69
CA GLU A 96 2.09 11.55 -19.90
C GLU A 96 2.38 10.05 -20.01
N ILE A 97 2.47 9.35 -18.87
CA ILE A 97 2.79 7.93 -18.80
C ILE A 97 1.68 7.19 -18.06
N VAL A 98 1.17 6.12 -18.66
CA VAL A 98 0.49 5.04 -17.98
C VAL A 98 1.35 3.78 -18.05
N ALA A 99 1.31 2.93 -17.04
CA ALA A 99 2.22 1.78 -16.98
C ALA A 99 1.54 0.51 -16.45
N LEU A 100 2.10 -0.63 -16.86
CA LEU A 100 1.85 -1.94 -16.30
C LEU A 100 3.12 -2.43 -15.60
N VAL A 101 3.02 -2.64 -14.28
CA VAL A 101 4.13 -3.13 -13.46
C VAL A 101 3.87 -4.57 -13.02
N ARG A 102 4.94 -5.35 -12.84
CA ARG A 102 4.83 -6.73 -12.35
C ARG A 102 4.58 -6.73 -10.85
N GLU A 103 3.61 -7.54 -10.40
CA GLU A 103 3.37 -7.78 -8.98
C GLU A 103 4.57 -8.49 -8.35
N ARG A 104 4.85 -8.19 -7.09
CA ARG A 104 5.82 -8.91 -6.25
C ARG A 104 5.12 -9.92 -5.35
N THR A 105 5.80 -11.02 -5.03
CA THR A 105 5.29 -12.12 -4.19
C THR A 105 6.13 -12.39 -2.95
N ASP A 106 7.21 -11.62 -2.75
CA ASP A 106 8.21 -11.74 -1.69
C ASP A 106 7.94 -10.83 -0.48
N GLY A 107 6.66 -10.52 -0.23
CA GLY A 107 6.30 -9.49 0.77
C GLY A 107 6.72 -9.85 2.19
N LEU A 108 6.57 -11.11 2.59
CA LEU A 108 6.90 -11.54 3.95
C LEU A 108 8.41 -11.53 4.20
N GLU A 109 9.18 -12.05 3.25
CA GLU A 109 10.64 -12.07 3.30
C GLU A 109 11.19 -10.64 3.37
N ARG A 110 10.64 -9.72 2.59
CA ARG A 110 11.04 -8.30 2.61
C ARG A 110 10.68 -7.60 3.91
N ILE A 111 9.57 -7.99 4.57
CA ILE A 111 9.22 -7.48 5.90
C ILE A 111 10.25 -7.95 6.92
N GLU A 112 10.64 -9.22 6.89
CA GLU A 112 11.64 -9.80 7.79
C GLU A 112 13.03 -9.18 7.57
N GLU A 113 13.45 -9.03 6.32
CA GLU A 113 14.70 -8.37 5.95
C GLU A 113 14.74 -6.94 6.49
N LYS A 114 13.69 -6.14 6.22
CA LYS A 114 13.60 -4.76 6.70
C LYS A 114 13.58 -4.67 8.23
N ALA A 115 12.95 -5.64 8.92
CA ALA A 115 12.98 -5.71 10.38
C ALA A 115 14.39 -5.96 10.91
N SER A 116 15.16 -6.84 10.26
CA SER A 116 16.52 -7.21 10.69
C SER A 116 17.55 -6.12 10.42
N GLU A 117 17.37 -5.32 9.38
CA GLU A 117 18.28 -4.25 8.97
C GLU A 117 18.02 -2.92 9.70
N SER A 118 16.83 -2.76 10.28
CA SER A 118 16.43 -1.51 10.92
C SER A 118 17.09 -1.32 12.28
N SER A 119 17.65 -0.13 12.51
CA SER A 119 18.07 0.31 13.85
C SER A 119 16.91 0.72 14.74
N MET A 120 15.73 0.94 14.16
CA MET A 120 14.50 1.26 14.88
C MET A 120 13.76 0.00 15.30
N PRO A 121 13.09 -0.01 16.45
CA PRO A 121 12.20 -1.11 16.82
C PRO A 121 11.16 -1.34 15.72
N PRO A 122 10.96 -2.58 15.23
CA PRO A 122 10.00 -2.88 14.18
C PRO A 122 8.59 -2.37 14.49
N LEU A 123 7.91 -1.88 13.45
CA LEU A 123 6.49 -1.49 13.46
C LEU A 123 5.77 -2.27 12.36
N TYR A 124 5.10 -3.34 12.75
CA TYR A 124 4.25 -4.13 11.88
C TYR A 124 2.86 -3.52 11.81
N ALA A 125 2.48 -3.02 10.66
CA ALA A 125 1.17 -2.42 10.44
C ALA A 125 0.20 -3.49 9.94
N VAL A 126 -0.85 -3.78 10.70
CA VAL A 126 -1.84 -4.81 10.34
C VAL A 126 -3.18 -4.16 10.04
N PHE A 127 -3.81 -4.54 8.92
CA PHE A 127 -5.17 -4.13 8.58
C PHE A 127 -6.04 -5.37 8.37
N ASP A 128 -6.95 -5.59 9.32
CA ASP A 128 -7.84 -6.74 9.29
C ASP A 128 -9.03 -6.50 8.35
N ARG A 129 -9.08 -7.22 7.23
CA ARG A 129 -10.16 -7.22 6.24
C ARG A 129 -10.53 -5.82 5.72
N PRO A 130 -9.59 -4.98 5.26
CA PRO A 130 -9.93 -3.69 4.67
C PRO A 130 -10.86 -3.88 3.46
N ALA A 131 -11.99 -3.15 3.45
CA ALA A 131 -12.95 -3.23 2.36
C ALA A 131 -12.69 -2.19 1.27
N SER A 132 -12.14 -1.03 1.64
CA SER A 132 -11.91 0.10 0.74
C SER A 132 -10.47 0.16 0.25
N PRO A 133 -10.21 0.12 -1.08
CA PRO A 133 -8.87 0.35 -1.63
C PRO A 133 -8.30 1.72 -1.26
N GLY A 134 -9.14 2.75 -1.14
CA GLY A 134 -8.73 4.08 -0.71
C GLY A 134 -8.22 4.11 0.73
N ASN A 135 -8.91 3.42 1.65
CA ASN A 135 -8.46 3.29 3.04
C ASN A 135 -7.17 2.48 3.14
N LEU A 136 -7.05 1.40 2.36
CA LEU A 136 -5.82 0.60 2.31
C LEU A 136 -4.64 1.45 1.81
N GLY A 137 -4.84 2.26 0.76
CA GLY A 137 -3.80 3.16 0.26
C GLY A 137 -3.41 4.23 1.29
N THR A 138 -4.37 4.83 2.00
CA THR A 138 -4.11 5.78 3.09
C THR A 138 -3.35 5.11 4.23
N PHE A 139 -3.70 3.88 4.57
CA PHE A 139 -3.00 3.07 5.59
C PHE A 139 -1.54 2.82 5.21
N LEU A 140 -1.28 2.38 3.97
CA LEU A 140 0.07 2.18 3.44
C LEU A 140 0.91 3.46 3.54
N ARG A 141 0.34 4.58 3.08
CA ARG A 141 1.00 5.88 3.12
C ARG A 141 1.36 6.30 4.53
N SER A 142 0.44 6.10 5.48
CA SER A 142 0.67 6.45 6.89
C SER A 142 1.69 5.53 7.53
N ALA A 143 1.60 4.21 7.29
CA ALA A 143 2.59 3.26 7.80
C ALA A 143 4.01 3.61 7.31
N ASP A 144 4.17 3.89 6.03
CA ASP A 144 5.46 4.29 5.45
C ASP A 144 5.98 5.60 6.07
N ALA A 145 5.12 6.63 6.14
CA ALA A 145 5.48 7.95 6.65
C ALA A 145 5.96 7.93 8.12
N PHE A 146 5.48 7.00 8.93
CA PHE A 146 5.83 6.87 10.34
C PHE A 146 6.78 5.70 10.64
N GLY A 147 7.52 5.23 9.62
CA GLY A 147 8.59 4.24 9.80
C GLY A 147 8.09 2.80 9.97
N GLY A 148 6.95 2.46 9.37
CA GLY A 148 6.46 1.09 9.34
C GLY A 148 7.47 0.14 8.69
N THR A 149 7.69 -1.00 9.31
CA THR A 149 8.57 -2.04 8.80
C THR A 149 7.91 -2.78 7.64
N GLY A 150 6.60 -3.04 7.74
CA GLY A 150 5.83 -3.67 6.68
C GLY A 150 4.34 -3.66 6.99
N VAL A 151 3.54 -3.96 5.97
CA VAL A 151 2.08 -4.03 6.07
C VAL A 151 1.59 -5.45 5.88
N ILE A 152 0.78 -5.92 6.79
CA ILE A 152 0.11 -7.22 6.74
C ILE A 152 -1.40 -6.97 6.64
N VAL A 153 -2.02 -7.56 5.63
CA VAL A 153 -3.48 -7.54 5.50
C VAL A 153 -4.01 -8.95 5.75
N THR A 154 -5.07 -9.08 6.55
CA THR A 154 -5.63 -10.39 6.88
C THR A 154 -7.03 -10.60 6.31
N GLY A 155 -7.32 -11.83 5.92
CA GLY A 155 -8.64 -12.24 5.44
C GLY A 155 -9.00 -11.68 4.07
N HIS A 156 -10.31 -11.61 3.78
CA HIS A 156 -10.78 -11.05 2.50
C HIS A 156 -10.64 -9.53 2.51
N ALA A 157 -9.78 -9.03 1.65
CA ALA A 157 -9.32 -7.64 1.67
C ALA A 157 -9.42 -6.95 0.31
N ALA A 158 -9.35 -5.62 0.32
CA ALA A 158 -9.10 -4.81 -0.86
C ALA A 158 -7.74 -5.16 -1.47
N ASP A 159 -7.64 -5.00 -2.77
CA ASP A 159 -6.44 -5.30 -3.55
C ASP A 159 -5.41 -4.17 -3.42
N PHE A 160 -4.19 -4.50 -3.03
CA PHE A 160 -3.06 -3.56 -2.98
C PHE A 160 -2.76 -2.92 -4.35
N TYR A 161 -2.98 -3.68 -5.41
CA TYR A 161 -2.73 -3.27 -6.80
C TYR A 161 -3.94 -2.63 -7.47
N ASP A 162 -5.02 -2.37 -6.73
CA ASP A 162 -6.12 -1.57 -7.23
C ASP A 162 -5.63 -0.13 -7.54
N PRO A 163 -5.92 0.43 -8.72
CA PRO A 163 -5.49 1.79 -9.06
C PRO A 163 -5.89 2.84 -8.04
N GLN A 164 -7.02 2.65 -7.33
CA GLN A 164 -7.44 3.54 -6.26
C GLN A 164 -6.53 3.42 -5.03
N CYS A 165 -6.08 2.19 -4.70
CA CYS A 165 -5.12 1.97 -3.61
C CYS A 165 -3.76 2.56 -3.97
N ILE A 166 -3.24 2.30 -5.17
CA ILE A 166 -1.98 2.86 -5.66
C ILE A 166 -2.02 4.40 -5.60
N ARG A 167 -3.12 5.01 -6.04
CA ARG A 167 -3.31 6.47 -6.02
C ARG A 167 -3.38 7.02 -4.60
N ALA A 168 -4.20 6.42 -3.72
CA ALA A 168 -4.37 6.86 -2.34
C ALA A 168 -3.08 6.71 -1.52
N SER A 169 -2.26 5.70 -1.84
CA SER A 169 -0.94 5.52 -1.23
C SER A 169 0.10 6.53 -1.74
N VAL A 170 -0.21 7.30 -2.80
CA VAL A 170 0.76 8.19 -3.47
C VAL A 170 2.02 7.43 -3.91
N GLY A 171 1.85 6.15 -4.27
CA GLY A 171 2.92 5.26 -4.70
C GLY A 171 3.73 4.61 -3.58
N THR A 172 3.43 4.85 -2.28
CA THR A 172 4.15 4.18 -1.19
C THR A 172 3.90 2.67 -1.15
N VAL A 173 2.85 2.17 -1.82
CA VAL A 173 2.67 0.73 -2.09
C VAL A 173 3.88 0.11 -2.77
N PHE A 174 4.65 0.88 -3.54
CA PHE A 174 5.88 0.42 -4.18
C PHE A 174 7.10 0.48 -3.27
N ALA A 175 7.03 1.23 -2.16
CA ALA A 175 8.13 1.48 -1.23
C ALA A 175 8.11 0.53 -0.02
N ILE A 176 6.95 0.41 0.64
CA ILE A 176 6.82 -0.40 1.85
C ILE A 176 6.55 -1.87 1.52
N PRO A 177 7.24 -2.84 2.14
CA PRO A 177 6.90 -4.25 1.99
C PRO A 177 5.49 -4.53 2.50
N PHE A 178 4.74 -5.39 1.81
CA PHE A 178 3.42 -5.82 2.24
C PHE A 178 3.14 -7.27 1.88
N THR A 179 2.21 -7.89 2.61
CA THR A 179 1.73 -9.25 2.34
C THR A 179 0.25 -9.39 2.68
N GLU A 180 -0.43 -10.33 2.01
CA GLU A 180 -1.76 -10.79 2.37
C GLU A 180 -1.65 -12.14 3.08
N MET A 181 -2.28 -12.25 4.25
CA MET A 181 -2.39 -13.50 4.98
C MET A 181 -3.86 -13.96 5.02
N PRO A 182 -4.14 -15.25 4.77
CA PRO A 182 -5.52 -15.74 4.66
C PRO A 182 -6.34 -15.54 5.92
N SER A 183 -5.71 -15.53 7.10
CA SER A 183 -6.41 -15.44 8.39
C SER A 183 -5.67 -14.58 9.41
N ALA A 184 -6.41 -14.10 10.40
CA ALA A 184 -5.87 -13.41 11.55
C ALA A 184 -4.99 -14.31 12.42
N GLU A 185 -5.38 -15.59 12.56
CA GLU A 185 -4.66 -16.59 13.35
C GLU A 185 -3.25 -16.81 12.80
N GLY A 186 -3.11 -16.97 11.48
CA GLY A 186 -1.79 -17.12 10.84
C GLY A 186 -0.90 -15.90 11.02
N ALA A 187 -1.49 -14.68 10.97
CA ALA A 187 -0.74 -13.46 11.22
C ALA A 187 -0.30 -13.34 12.68
N LEU A 188 -1.17 -13.69 13.63
CA LEU A 188 -0.85 -13.73 15.06
C LEU A 188 0.25 -14.75 15.36
N GLU A 189 0.16 -15.95 14.79
CA GLU A 189 1.19 -16.99 14.93
C GLU A 189 2.54 -16.49 14.42
N TRP A 190 2.55 -15.88 13.24
CA TRP A 190 3.76 -15.31 12.67
C TRP A 190 4.34 -14.18 13.55
N LEU A 191 3.52 -13.27 14.07
CA LEU A 191 3.95 -12.19 14.96
C LEU A 191 4.52 -12.72 16.29
N HIS A 192 3.87 -13.72 16.90
CA HIS A 192 4.36 -14.34 18.13
C HIS A 192 5.70 -15.08 17.93
N ALA A 193 5.96 -15.58 16.73
CA ALA A 193 7.22 -16.23 16.38
C ALA A 193 8.39 -15.24 16.15
N ARG A 194 8.13 -13.92 16.07
CA ARG A 194 9.20 -12.94 15.88
C ARG A 194 10.17 -12.90 17.06
N PRO A 195 11.50 -12.86 16.80
CA PRO A 195 12.51 -12.82 17.85
C PRO A 195 12.42 -11.58 18.72
N GLU A 196 12.02 -10.45 18.14
CA GLU A 196 11.86 -9.15 18.80
C GLU A 196 10.62 -9.04 19.69
N LYS A 197 9.71 -10.03 19.65
CA LYS A 197 8.49 -10.10 20.46
C LYS A 197 7.66 -8.82 20.45
N PRO A 198 7.08 -8.42 19.33
CA PRO A 198 6.32 -7.18 19.24
C PRO A 198 5.12 -7.20 20.18
N LEU A 199 4.84 -6.07 20.84
CA LEU A 199 3.58 -5.85 21.54
C LEU A 199 2.45 -5.78 20.51
N ILE A 200 1.46 -6.65 20.61
CA ILE A 200 0.32 -6.72 19.68
C ILE A 200 -0.80 -5.82 20.19
N VAL A 201 -0.97 -4.67 19.53
CA VAL A 201 -1.94 -3.65 19.89
C VAL A 201 -3.09 -3.67 18.89
N GLY A 202 -4.27 -4.07 19.33
CA GLY A 202 -5.51 -3.95 18.55
C GLY A 202 -6.19 -2.62 18.82
N THR A 203 -6.89 -2.05 17.83
CA THR A 203 -7.66 -0.82 18.01
C THR A 203 -9.15 -1.08 18.06
N SER A 204 -9.83 -0.44 19.02
CA SER A 204 -11.29 -0.54 19.19
C SER A 204 -11.83 0.71 19.88
N ALA A 205 -13.01 1.18 19.48
CA ALA A 205 -13.71 2.22 20.24
C ALA A 205 -14.03 1.80 21.70
N HIS A 206 -14.07 0.49 21.93
CA HIS A 206 -14.28 -0.11 23.27
C HIS A 206 -12.97 -0.62 23.89
N GLY A 207 -11.84 -0.08 23.48
CA GLY A 207 -10.52 -0.44 24.03
C GLY A 207 -10.43 -0.21 25.54
N THR A 208 -9.65 -1.05 26.20
CA THR A 208 -9.49 -1.01 27.67
C THR A 208 -8.55 0.09 28.15
N LYS A 209 -7.62 0.53 27.29
CA LYS A 209 -6.66 1.59 27.56
C LYS A 209 -6.71 2.68 26.49
N ASN A 210 -6.41 3.91 26.85
CA ASN A 210 -6.13 4.94 25.85
C ASN A 210 -4.79 4.65 25.19
N LEU A 211 -4.66 5.02 23.93
CA LEU A 211 -3.45 4.76 23.13
C LEU A 211 -2.18 5.38 23.74
N ASP A 212 -2.31 6.57 24.31
CA ASP A 212 -1.24 7.34 24.95
C ASP A 212 -0.79 6.77 26.31
N GLU A 213 -1.59 5.86 26.91
CA GLU A 213 -1.26 5.17 28.17
C GLU A 213 -0.43 3.89 27.97
N ILE A 214 -0.20 3.49 26.70
CA ILE A 214 0.54 2.29 26.34
C ILE A 214 1.97 2.67 25.97
N ASP A 215 2.98 1.95 26.48
CA ASP A 215 4.36 2.12 26.02
C ASP A 215 4.54 1.49 24.64
N LEU A 216 4.65 2.33 23.62
CA LEU A 216 4.78 1.95 22.20
C LEU A 216 6.21 2.18 21.67
N THR A 217 7.17 2.31 22.54
CA THR A 217 8.56 2.62 22.15
C THR A 217 9.36 1.41 21.67
N GLY A 218 8.97 0.19 22.09
CA GLY A 218 9.56 -1.07 21.64
C GLY A 218 9.02 -1.54 20.27
N PRO A 219 9.29 -2.81 19.92
CA PRO A 219 8.64 -3.46 18.77
C PRO A 219 7.12 -3.51 18.95
N VAL A 220 6.36 -3.14 17.91
CA VAL A 220 4.90 -3.05 17.96
C VAL A 220 4.29 -3.69 16.72
N ALA A 221 3.23 -4.46 16.89
CA ALA A 221 2.29 -4.83 15.83
C ALA A 221 0.96 -4.11 16.09
N LEU A 222 0.63 -3.13 15.25
CA LEU A 222 -0.59 -2.35 15.36
C LEU A 222 -1.66 -2.90 14.42
N ALA A 223 -2.77 -3.43 14.97
CA ALA A 223 -3.88 -3.96 14.22
C ALA A 223 -5.06 -2.98 14.17
N ILE A 224 -5.44 -2.59 12.95
CA ILE A 224 -6.62 -1.79 12.63
C ILE A 224 -7.69 -2.71 12.06
N GLY A 225 -8.92 -2.56 12.49
CA GLY A 225 -10.03 -3.39 12.03
C GLY A 225 -10.72 -2.86 10.78
N ASN A 226 -11.57 -3.73 10.21
CA ASN A 226 -12.48 -3.41 9.11
C ASN A 226 -13.31 -2.15 9.43
N GLU A 227 -13.63 -1.39 8.40
CA GLU A 227 -14.32 -0.08 8.51
C GLU A 227 -15.70 -0.17 9.15
N THR A 228 -16.40 -1.28 8.93
CA THR A 228 -17.77 -1.49 9.42
C THR A 228 -17.79 -2.35 10.68
N PHE A 229 -17.03 -3.43 10.70
CA PHE A 229 -17.12 -4.46 11.75
C PHE A 229 -16.00 -4.36 12.80
N GLY A 230 -15.01 -3.51 12.57
CA GLY A 230 -13.82 -3.42 13.41
C GLY A 230 -12.96 -4.69 13.31
N LEU A 231 -12.15 -4.94 14.34
CA LEU A 231 -11.31 -6.13 14.43
C LEU A 231 -12.16 -7.41 14.51
N SER A 232 -11.71 -8.47 13.83
CA SER A 232 -12.24 -9.80 13.99
C SER A 232 -12.08 -10.31 15.43
N ARG A 233 -12.82 -11.37 15.76
CA ARG A 233 -12.74 -11.98 17.08
C ARG A 233 -11.32 -12.51 17.35
N ALA A 234 -10.70 -13.15 16.36
CA ALA A 234 -9.34 -13.66 16.48
C ALA A 234 -8.32 -12.55 16.84
N TRP A 235 -8.41 -11.39 16.20
CA TRP A 235 -7.58 -10.25 16.57
C TRP A 235 -7.88 -9.73 17.96
N LYS A 236 -9.17 -9.59 18.34
CA LYS A 236 -9.55 -9.11 19.69
C LYS A 236 -9.07 -10.03 20.81
N ASP A 237 -9.15 -11.35 20.56
CA ASP A 237 -8.74 -12.36 21.55
C ASP A 237 -7.20 -12.56 21.56
N GLY A 238 -6.51 -12.28 20.44
CA GLY A 238 -5.08 -12.49 20.27
C GLY A 238 -4.20 -11.25 20.49
N CYS A 239 -4.76 -10.05 20.64
CA CYS A 239 -3.99 -8.86 21.00
C CYS A 239 -3.59 -8.86 22.48
N ASP A 240 -2.37 -8.35 22.80
CA ASP A 240 -1.93 -8.12 24.18
C ASP A 240 -2.73 -6.99 24.83
N VAL A 241 -3.16 -6.00 24.03
CA VAL A 241 -3.95 -4.87 24.50
C VAL A 241 -4.88 -4.34 23.42
N LEU A 242 -6.09 -3.96 23.82
CA LEU A 242 -7.04 -3.22 22.98
C LEU A 242 -6.98 -1.74 23.34
N ALA A 243 -6.42 -0.94 22.43
CA ALA A 243 -6.29 0.49 22.54
C ALA A 243 -7.51 1.22 21.98
N LYS A 244 -7.85 2.37 22.57
CA LYS A 244 -8.81 3.32 22.02
C LYS A 244 -8.17 4.69 21.79
N ILE A 245 -8.64 5.38 20.76
CA ILE A 245 -8.37 6.80 20.55
C ILE A 245 -9.47 7.57 21.26
N PRO A 246 -9.17 8.46 22.21
CA PRO A 246 -10.19 9.30 22.86
C PRO A 246 -10.90 10.18 21.84
N ILE A 247 -12.23 10.14 21.82
CA ILE A 247 -13.08 10.98 20.95
C ILE A 247 -13.94 11.85 21.86
N PHE A 248 -13.91 13.17 21.65
CA PHE A 248 -14.60 14.14 22.48
C PHE A 248 -15.83 14.78 21.79
N GLY A 249 -16.00 14.52 20.51
CA GLY A 249 -17.08 15.08 19.70
C GLY A 249 -18.24 14.11 19.49
N ALA A 250 -19.12 14.44 18.54
CA ALA A 250 -20.30 13.66 18.19
C ALA A 250 -19.98 12.40 17.34
N ALA A 251 -18.77 12.29 16.79
CA ALA A 251 -18.38 11.12 16.02
C ALA A 251 -18.22 9.89 16.93
N SER A 252 -18.80 8.75 16.53
CA SER A 252 -18.67 7.47 17.26
C SER A 252 -17.36 6.76 16.96
N SER A 253 -16.71 7.09 15.83
CA SER A 253 -15.46 6.49 15.37
C SER A 253 -14.76 7.41 14.35
N LEU A 254 -13.50 7.12 14.07
CA LEU A 254 -12.75 7.71 12.97
C LEU A 254 -12.80 6.77 11.75
N ASN A 255 -12.60 7.32 10.56
CA ASN A 255 -12.27 6.52 9.37
C ASN A 255 -11.05 5.64 9.68
N ALA A 256 -11.03 4.39 9.19
CA ALA A 256 -9.98 3.43 9.51
C ALA A 256 -8.57 3.91 9.12
N GLY A 257 -8.40 4.53 7.94
CA GLY A 257 -7.13 5.12 7.53
C GLY A 257 -6.70 6.29 8.43
N SER A 258 -7.65 7.14 8.84
CA SER A 258 -7.39 8.25 9.76
C SER A 258 -7.03 7.75 11.17
N ALA A 259 -7.75 6.74 11.68
CA ALA A 259 -7.44 6.10 12.96
C ALA A 259 -6.02 5.51 12.96
N ALA A 260 -5.66 4.81 11.88
CA ALA A 260 -4.32 4.29 11.68
C ALA A 260 -3.26 5.38 11.72
N THR A 261 -3.49 6.49 11.01
CA THR A 261 -2.56 7.64 10.98
C THR A 261 -2.31 8.20 12.38
N VAL A 262 -3.36 8.36 13.20
CA VAL A 262 -3.24 8.83 14.60
C VAL A 262 -2.41 7.84 15.42
N CYS A 263 -2.68 6.53 15.28
CA CYS A 263 -1.94 5.51 16.01
C CYS A 263 -0.45 5.47 15.61
N PHE A 264 -0.14 5.52 14.32
CA PHE A 264 1.25 5.55 13.85
C PHE A 264 1.98 6.82 14.29
N TYR A 265 1.29 7.96 14.26
CA TYR A 265 1.87 9.21 14.79
C TYR A 265 2.20 9.08 16.27
N GLU A 266 1.31 8.52 17.09
CA GLU A 266 1.56 8.34 18.52
C GLU A 266 2.76 7.42 18.79
N ILE A 267 2.88 6.30 18.07
CA ILE A 267 4.06 5.42 18.13
C ILE A 267 5.33 6.22 17.81
N SER A 268 5.32 6.94 16.70
CA SER A 268 6.46 7.77 16.27
C SER A 268 6.79 8.87 17.30
N ARG A 269 5.76 9.55 17.82
CA ARG A 269 5.93 10.60 18.85
C ARG A 269 6.62 10.06 20.12
N GLN A 270 6.18 8.91 20.61
CA GLN A 270 6.78 8.28 21.79
C GLN A 270 8.24 7.88 21.53
N ARG A 271 8.52 7.29 20.37
CA ARG A 271 9.88 6.91 19.97
C ARG A 271 10.81 8.11 19.87
N LEU A 272 10.36 9.18 19.22
CA LEU A 272 11.11 10.45 19.12
C LEU A 272 11.38 11.06 20.50
N ALA A 273 10.42 11.03 21.43
CA ALA A 273 10.59 11.53 22.78
C ALA A 273 11.65 10.73 23.58
N LYS A 274 11.87 9.45 23.24
CA LYS A 274 12.97 8.62 23.79
C LYS A 274 14.29 8.73 23.01
N GLY A 275 14.36 9.60 21.99
CA GLY A 275 15.57 9.79 21.18
C GLY A 275 15.83 8.71 20.14
N LEU A 276 14.86 7.84 19.87
CA LEU A 276 14.92 6.86 18.79
C LEU A 276 14.66 7.59 17.45
N LYS A 277 15.62 7.47 16.50
CA LYS A 277 15.57 8.15 15.18
C LYS A 277 16.01 7.19 14.07
#